data_ac122f378fdd27d42f28e846499c3fad
#
_entry.id   ac122f378fdd27d42f28e846499c3fad
#
_cell.length_a   1.000
_cell.length_b   1.000
_cell.length_c   1.000
_cell.angle_alpha   90.00
_cell.angle_beta   90.00
_cell.angle_gamma   90.00
#
_symmetry.space_group_name_H-M   'P 1'
#
loop_
_entity.id
_entity.type
_entity.pdbx_description
1 polymer ?
#
loop_
_entity_poly.entity_id
_entity_poly.type
_entity_poly.pdbx_seq_one_letter_code
_entity_poly.pdbx_strand_id
1 'polypeptide(L)'
;MSSSLTARRHLLVLALAAALTACGGTPAETAAPAAAAPKAADAANASSPAALPQGWLHLAGANVPSSTDLIPVLPVTVTSDDGEQVTVKDASRIVAGGDDVIAVIEALGLGSQVYAAPLRSATEAGRKAPKQFLFNRTTGVEGVLSLEGTLFLGNSLRRHTELAKKLRGAGEAAVVIDDLQPAPDKVRKVAAALGVATAGEALATQVQAQLDEAARIAAASKVHPRVIHLSATGAGGAPTVAGADSASGKLIGLAGGVNIGTEAGVANYSALSNEGVVAAAPEVILVTDNDLQLFGGEAGLWKAYPTLKQTPAGAANRVWVMPDVQLKAASVGSGSGAVALAKALAALPSP
;
A
#
# COMPACT_ATOMS: atom_id res chain seq x y z
N MET A 1 -6.47 60.81 -33.07
CA MET A 1 -7.62 61.37 -32.38
C MET A 1 -7.60 60.69 -31.02
N SER A 2 -6.90 61.22 -30.01
CA SER A 2 -7.39 62.21 -29.00
C SER A 2 -8.49 61.56 -28.16
N SER A 3 -8.47 61.39 -26.85
CA SER A 3 -7.93 62.16 -25.73
C SER A 3 -8.16 61.28 -24.47
N SER A 4 -7.28 61.03 -23.52
CA SER A 4 -6.85 61.75 -22.30
C SER A 4 -7.96 62.34 -21.42
N LEU A 5 -7.87 62.05 -20.12
CA LEU A 5 -8.00 62.94 -18.94
C LEU A 5 -8.19 62.08 -17.68
N THR A 6 -7.23 61.98 -16.82
CA THR A 6 -6.73 62.74 -15.66
C THR A 6 -7.73 62.97 -14.50
N ALA A 7 -7.40 62.41 -13.36
CA ALA A 7 -6.96 63.00 -12.09
C ALA A 7 -8.01 63.52 -11.06
N ARG A 8 -7.81 63.17 -9.79
CA ARG A 8 -7.50 63.98 -8.55
C ARG A 8 -8.08 63.31 -7.32
N ARG A 9 -7.26 62.86 -6.41
CA ARG A 9 -6.77 63.50 -5.16
C ARG A 9 -7.89 64.12 -4.28
N HIS A 10 -8.05 63.59 -3.05
CA HIS A 10 -8.03 64.42 -1.84
C HIS A 10 -7.61 63.59 -0.60
N LEU A 11 -6.54 64.06 0.03
CA LEU A 11 -6.07 63.83 1.38
C LEU A 11 -7.06 64.52 2.37
N LEU A 12 -7.29 63.91 3.53
CA LEU A 12 -7.54 64.68 4.74
C LEU A 12 -6.96 63.93 5.97
N VAL A 13 -5.95 64.55 6.53
CA VAL A 13 -5.34 64.32 7.83
C VAL A 13 -6.12 65.08 8.87
N LEU A 14 -6.45 64.49 10.01
CA LEU A 14 -6.58 65.20 11.24
C LEU A 14 -6.16 64.34 12.44
N ALA A 15 -5.08 64.78 13.08
CA ALA A 15 -4.62 64.32 14.38
C ALA A 15 -5.32 65.18 15.48
N LEU A 16 -5.63 64.57 16.59
CA LEU A 16 -5.63 65.28 17.87
C LEU A 16 -5.35 64.34 19.03
N ALA A 17 -4.38 64.77 19.83
CA ALA A 17 -3.83 64.11 21.01
C ALA A 17 -4.49 64.62 22.30
N ALA A 18 -4.26 63.91 23.39
CA ALA A 18 -4.14 64.24 24.80
C ALA A 18 -5.13 63.48 25.67
N ALA A 19 -4.76 62.75 26.65
CA ALA A 19 -3.82 62.68 27.76
C ALA A 19 -4.58 62.31 29.06
N LEU A 20 -3.98 61.35 29.82
CA LEU A 20 -3.97 61.19 31.28
C LEU A 20 -5.31 60.81 31.97
N THR A 21 -5.44 59.76 32.80
CA THR A 21 -4.69 59.34 34.00
C THR A 21 -5.25 58.02 34.55
N ALA A 22 -4.35 57.17 34.96
CA ALA A 22 -4.23 56.43 36.23
C ALA A 22 -5.30 55.44 36.73
N CYS A 23 -4.71 54.36 37.18
CA CYS A 23 -5.07 53.43 38.25
C CYS A 23 -5.79 52.11 37.87
N GLY A 24 -5.01 51.07 37.94
CA GLY A 24 -5.26 49.95 38.81
C GLY A 24 -6.11 48.83 38.21
N GLY A 25 -5.46 47.71 37.93
CA GLY A 25 -6.17 46.46 37.79
C GLY A 25 -5.71 45.66 36.61
N THR A 26 -4.72 44.81 36.80
CA THR A 26 -4.37 43.73 35.84
C THR A 26 -5.50 42.72 35.78
N PRO A 27 -6.12 42.53 34.59
CA PRO A 27 -6.84 41.30 34.36
C PRO A 27 -5.83 40.23 33.96
N ALA A 28 -5.84 39.12 34.67
CA ALA A 28 -5.16 37.91 34.30
C ALA A 28 -5.60 37.49 32.92
N GLU A 29 -4.65 37.49 32.00
CA GLU A 29 -4.78 36.88 30.66
C GLU A 29 -4.95 35.36 30.86
N THR A 30 -6.16 34.87 30.79
CA THR A 30 -6.48 33.48 30.72
C THR A 30 -5.93 32.97 29.36
N ALA A 31 -4.71 32.43 29.40
CA ALA A 31 -4.16 31.64 28.30
C ALA A 31 -5.14 30.50 27.99
N ALA A 32 -5.67 30.47 26.78
CA ALA A 32 -6.39 29.33 26.24
C ALA A 32 -5.47 28.09 26.33
N PRO A 33 -5.98 26.94 26.76
CA PRO A 33 -5.17 25.75 26.81
C PRO A 33 -4.71 25.40 25.40
N ALA A 34 -3.37 25.36 25.21
CA ALA A 34 -2.76 24.79 24.04
C ALA A 34 -3.30 23.35 23.85
N ALA A 35 -3.88 23.08 22.70
CA ALA A 35 -4.30 21.75 22.33
C ALA A 35 -3.09 20.82 22.45
N ALA A 36 -3.14 19.91 23.40
CA ALA A 36 -2.13 18.88 23.57
C ALA A 36 -2.07 18.06 22.27
N ALA A 37 -0.88 18.02 21.69
CA ALA A 37 -0.58 17.06 20.63
C ALA A 37 -0.93 15.64 21.12
N PRO A 38 -1.54 14.79 20.31
CA PRO A 38 -1.81 13.42 20.70
C PRO A 38 -0.49 12.74 21.02
N LYS A 39 -0.32 12.31 22.26
CA LYS A 39 0.77 11.42 22.67
C LYS A 39 0.77 10.21 21.71
N ALA A 40 1.94 9.92 21.14
CA ALA A 40 2.20 8.66 20.49
C ALA A 40 1.80 7.55 21.48
N ALA A 41 0.71 6.85 21.16
CA ALA A 41 0.33 5.66 21.89
C ALA A 41 1.38 4.59 21.60
N ASP A 42 1.86 3.98 22.66
CA ASP A 42 2.89 2.97 22.71
C ASP A 42 2.73 1.90 21.60
N ALA A 43 3.68 1.89 20.68
CA ALA A 43 3.89 0.81 19.73
C ALA A 43 4.70 -0.31 20.43
N ALA A 44 4.07 -1.00 21.37
CA ALA A 44 4.65 -2.18 22.00
C ALA A 44 3.52 -3.13 22.39
N ASN A 45 2.95 -3.80 21.39
CA ASN A 45 2.36 -5.12 21.58
C ASN A 45 2.31 -5.81 20.21
N ALA A 46 3.37 -6.56 19.91
CA ALA A 46 3.28 -7.66 18.97
C ALA A 46 2.41 -8.73 19.65
N SER A 47 1.10 -8.47 19.65
CA SER A 47 0.11 -9.45 20.07
C SER A 47 0.26 -10.64 19.12
N SER A 48 0.45 -11.84 19.65
CA SER A 48 0.17 -13.09 18.94
C SER A 48 -1.14 -12.91 18.15
N PRO A 49 -1.24 -13.38 16.90
CA PRO A 49 -2.45 -13.23 16.13
C PRO A 49 -3.62 -13.71 16.98
N ALA A 50 -4.55 -12.82 17.27
CA ALA A 50 -5.77 -13.19 17.99
C ALA A 50 -6.41 -14.35 17.25
N ALA A 51 -6.88 -15.37 17.97
CA ALA A 51 -7.53 -16.51 17.36
C ALA A 51 -8.67 -15.99 16.46
N LEU A 52 -8.67 -16.42 15.21
CA LEU A 52 -9.72 -16.04 14.27
C LEU A 52 -11.08 -16.56 14.73
N PRO A 53 -12.18 -15.86 14.42
CA PRO A 53 -13.53 -16.33 14.71
C PRO A 53 -13.79 -17.71 14.11
N GLN A 54 -14.72 -18.44 14.71
CA GLN A 54 -15.12 -19.75 14.18
C GLN A 54 -15.65 -19.63 12.74
N GLY A 55 -15.16 -20.46 11.85
CA GLY A 55 -15.49 -20.45 10.41
C GLY A 55 -14.58 -19.57 9.58
N TRP A 56 -13.74 -18.74 10.20
CA TRP A 56 -12.71 -17.97 9.50
C TRP A 56 -11.46 -18.83 9.26
N LEU A 57 -10.81 -18.59 8.16
CA LEU A 57 -9.60 -19.31 7.77
C LEU A 57 -8.45 -18.31 7.56
N HIS A 58 -7.31 -18.53 8.24
CA HIS A 58 -6.07 -17.86 7.84
C HIS A 58 -5.44 -18.66 6.69
N LEU A 59 -5.40 -18.06 5.51
CA LEU A 59 -4.96 -18.67 4.28
C LEU A 59 -3.61 -18.08 3.86
N ALA A 60 -2.53 -18.72 4.25
CA ALA A 60 -1.18 -18.33 3.87
C ALA A 60 -0.54 -19.39 2.97
N GLY A 61 0.04 -18.94 1.87
CA GLY A 61 0.84 -19.79 1.00
C GLY A 61 2.20 -20.10 1.65
N ALA A 62 2.60 -21.34 1.56
CA ALA A 62 3.93 -21.76 1.97
C ALA A 62 4.98 -21.50 0.87
N ASN A 63 6.26 -21.60 1.22
CA ASN A 63 7.39 -21.55 0.28
C ASN A 63 7.46 -20.24 -0.51
N VAL A 64 7.29 -19.09 0.18
CA VAL A 64 7.62 -17.80 -0.44
C VAL A 64 9.09 -17.82 -0.86
N PRO A 65 9.41 -17.58 -2.15
CA PRO A 65 10.79 -17.59 -2.63
C PRO A 65 11.66 -16.60 -1.85
N SER A 66 12.86 -17.02 -1.48
CA SER A 66 13.84 -16.18 -0.79
C SER A 66 15.25 -16.57 -1.16
N SER A 67 16.19 -15.66 -0.94
CA SER A 67 17.64 -15.84 -1.11
C SER A 67 18.35 -15.26 0.11
N THR A 68 19.58 -15.72 0.36
CA THR A 68 20.39 -15.24 1.48
C THR A 68 21.81 -14.93 1.01
N ASP A 69 22.56 -14.22 1.83
CA ASP A 69 23.99 -14.00 1.67
C ASP A 69 24.39 -13.34 0.33
N LEU A 70 23.49 -12.50 -0.21
CA LEU A 70 23.75 -11.76 -1.43
C LEU A 70 24.65 -10.55 -1.17
N ILE A 71 25.62 -10.35 -2.04
CA ILE A 71 26.48 -9.17 -2.06
C ILE A 71 26.09 -8.34 -3.28
N PRO A 72 25.49 -7.15 -3.10
CA PRO A 72 25.20 -6.24 -4.20
C PRO A 72 26.44 -5.86 -5.00
N VAL A 73 26.35 -5.92 -6.33
CA VAL A 73 27.39 -5.43 -7.23
C VAL A 73 26.98 -4.05 -7.73
N LEU A 74 27.60 -3.03 -7.17
CA LEU A 74 27.35 -1.63 -7.49
C LEU A 74 28.64 -0.94 -7.97
N PRO A 75 28.59 0.10 -8.82
CA PRO A 75 27.38 0.72 -9.36
C PRO A 75 26.69 -0.12 -10.43
N VAL A 76 25.36 0.03 -10.52
CA VAL A 76 24.55 -0.56 -11.59
C VAL A 76 23.70 0.53 -12.27
N THR A 77 23.52 0.43 -13.58
CA THR A 77 22.61 1.33 -14.32
C THR A 77 21.38 0.52 -14.75
N VAL A 78 20.20 1.01 -14.40
CA VAL A 78 18.92 0.37 -14.70
C VAL A 78 17.98 1.35 -15.40
N THR A 79 17.03 0.81 -16.16
CA THR A 79 15.91 1.58 -16.70
C THR A 79 14.77 1.59 -15.69
N SER A 80 14.45 2.75 -15.16
CA SER A 80 13.30 3.01 -14.33
C SER A 80 12.01 2.95 -15.18
N ASP A 81 10.89 2.51 -14.59
CA ASP A 81 9.63 2.38 -15.35
C ASP A 81 9.02 3.71 -15.81
N ASP A 82 9.52 4.85 -15.31
CA ASP A 82 9.23 6.18 -15.83
C ASP A 82 10.10 6.57 -17.06
N GLY A 83 10.89 5.63 -17.59
CA GLY A 83 11.68 5.76 -18.82
C GLY A 83 13.10 6.26 -18.62
N GLU A 84 13.50 6.63 -17.41
CA GLU A 84 14.82 7.22 -17.14
C GLU A 84 15.88 6.15 -16.86
N GLN A 85 17.12 6.42 -17.30
CA GLN A 85 18.29 5.63 -16.93
C GLN A 85 18.82 6.12 -15.59
N VAL A 86 18.91 5.22 -14.61
CA VAL A 86 19.35 5.55 -13.25
C VAL A 86 20.58 4.73 -12.88
N THR A 87 21.66 5.38 -12.50
CA THR A 87 22.85 4.72 -11.95
C THR A 87 22.75 4.70 -10.43
N VAL A 88 22.57 3.50 -9.87
CA VAL A 88 22.59 3.26 -8.42
C VAL A 88 24.02 2.97 -8.00
N LYS A 89 24.60 3.84 -7.19
CA LYS A 89 25.97 3.72 -6.67
C LYS A 89 26.00 3.14 -5.25
N ASP A 90 24.94 3.36 -4.49
CA ASP A 90 24.81 2.94 -3.10
C ASP A 90 23.34 2.59 -2.83
N ALA A 91 23.09 1.43 -2.24
CA ALA A 91 21.80 0.95 -1.80
C ALA A 91 21.80 0.60 -0.30
N SER A 92 22.71 1.19 0.49
CA SER A 92 22.83 0.89 1.93
C SER A 92 21.70 1.49 2.77
N ARG A 93 21.03 2.55 2.28
CA ARG A 93 19.91 3.22 2.95
C ARG A 93 18.76 3.44 1.96
N ILE A 94 17.93 2.41 1.80
CA ILE A 94 16.82 2.44 0.84
C ILE A 94 15.62 3.15 1.46
N VAL A 95 15.09 4.15 0.77
CA VAL A 95 13.77 4.75 1.03
C VAL A 95 12.76 4.03 0.12
N ALA A 96 11.95 3.17 0.68
CA ALA A 96 11.04 2.31 -0.07
C ALA A 96 9.63 2.91 -0.17
N GLY A 97 9.06 2.94 -1.37
CA GLY A 97 7.77 3.54 -1.68
C GLY A 97 6.55 2.68 -1.31
N GLY A 98 6.75 1.39 -1.02
CA GLY A 98 5.66 0.48 -0.69
C GLY A 98 6.11 -0.92 -0.32
N ASP A 99 5.20 -1.68 0.27
CA ASP A 99 5.45 -3.03 0.79
C ASP A 99 5.78 -4.05 -0.30
N ASP A 100 5.33 -3.82 -1.51
CA ASP A 100 5.61 -4.70 -2.65
C ASP A 100 7.10 -4.71 -3.03
N VAL A 101 7.77 -3.56 -3.01
CA VAL A 101 9.22 -3.48 -3.22
C VAL A 101 9.98 -3.93 -1.97
N ILE A 102 9.49 -3.62 -0.76
CA ILE A 102 10.12 -4.07 0.49
C ILE A 102 10.12 -5.60 0.59
N ALA A 103 9.02 -6.26 0.22
CA ALA A 103 8.93 -7.72 0.24
C ALA A 103 9.98 -8.38 -0.69
N VAL A 104 10.30 -7.76 -1.82
CA VAL A 104 11.39 -8.24 -2.70
C VAL A 104 12.74 -8.03 -2.03
N ILE A 105 12.99 -6.87 -1.42
CA ILE A 105 14.23 -6.57 -0.69
C ILE A 105 14.45 -7.57 0.44
N GLU A 106 13.39 -7.89 1.21
CA GLU A 106 13.44 -8.94 2.25
C GLU A 106 13.77 -10.31 1.68
N ALA A 107 13.07 -10.70 0.61
CA ALA A 107 13.27 -12.00 -0.02
C ALA A 107 14.68 -12.17 -0.61
N LEU A 108 15.33 -11.08 -0.96
CA LEU A 108 16.75 -11.05 -1.37
C LEU A 108 17.73 -11.06 -0.18
N GLY A 109 17.23 -11.15 1.06
CA GLY A 109 18.09 -11.10 2.25
C GLY A 109 18.69 -9.71 2.53
N LEU A 110 18.17 -8.66 1.88
CA LEU A 110 18.67 -7.29 1.97
C LEU A 110 17.78 -6.40 2.86
N GLY A 111 16.90 -6.99 3.68
CA GLY A 111 15.94 -6.28 4.51
C GLY A 111 16.55 -5.24 5.47
N SER A 112 17.79 -5.45 5.92
CA SER A 112 18.53 -4.49 6.74
C SER A 112 18.88 -3.18 6.04
N GLN A 113 18.83 -3.14 4.70
CA GLN A 113 19.06 -1.93 3.89
C GLN A 113 17.80 -1.06 3.77
N VAL A 114 16.63 -1.55 4.18
CA VAL A 114 15.40 -0.74 4.24
C VAL A 114 15.56 0.26 5.37
N TYR A 115 15.91 1.50 5.00
CA TYR A 115 16.18 2.57 5.94
C TYR A 115 14.95 3.40 6.28
N ALA A 116 14.08 3.62 5.30
CA ALA A 116 12.81 4.29 5.50
C ALA A 116 11.68 3.54 4.76
N ALA A 117 10.55 3.37 5.43
CA ALA A 117 9.41 2.61 4.95
C ALA A 117 8.08 3.32 5.23
N PRO A 118 7.01 2.98 4.51
CA PRO A 118 5.67 3.47 4.82
C PRO A 118 5.25 3.13 6.25
N LEU A 119 4.58 4.07 6.89
CA LEU A 119 3.97 3.85 8.20
C LEU A 119 2.98 2.66 8.12
N ARG A 120 3.03 1.76 9.08
CA ARG A 120 2.22 0.52 9.13
C ARG A 120 2.53 -0.44 7.99
N SER A 121 3.80 -0.57 7.61
CA SER A 121 4.23 -1.59 6.66
C SER A 121 3.78 -2.99 7.10
N ALA A 122 3.29 -3.79 6.14
CA ALA A 122 2.94 -5.20 6.36
C ALA A 122 4.18 -6.11 6.38
N THR A 123 5.35 -5.61 5.94
CA THR A 123 6.61 -6.37 5.90
C THR A 123 7.39 -6.23 7.20
N GLU A 124 8.25 -7.19 7.50
CA GLU A 124 9.08 -7.16 8.71
C GLU A 124 10.16 -6.07 8.61
N ALA A 125 10.89 -5.99 7.48
CA ALA A 125 11.90 -4.96 7.25
C ALA A 125 11.28 -3.55 7.28
N GLY A 126 10.09 -3.39 6.71
CA GLY A 126 9.38 -2.12 6.75
C GLY A 126 9.01 -1.70 8.18
N ARG A 127 8.54 -2.62 9.01
CA ARG A 127 8.25 -2.34 10.43
C ARG A 127 9.51 -2.05 11.25
N LYS A 128 10.65 -2.67 10.90
CA LYS A 128 11.94 -2.49 11.57
C LYS A 128 12.75 -1.32 11.01
N ALA A 129 12.30 -0.69 9.92
CA ALA A 129 13.01 0.43 9.31
C ALA A 129 13.27 1.55 10.33
N PRO A 130 14.49 2.11 10.38
CA PRO A 130 14.85 3.19 11.30
C PRO A 130 13.94 4.41 11.19
N LYS A 131 13.45 4.70 10.00
CA LYS A 131 12.52 5.80 9.73
C LYS A 131 11.24 5.27 9.11
N GLN A 132 10.11 5.78 9.58
CA GLN A 132 8.80 5.52 8.99
C GLN A 132 8.14 6.83 8.59
N PHE A 133 7.47 6.85 7.46
CA PHE A 133 6.87 8.06 6.94
C PHE A 133 5.52 7.76 6.26
N LEU A 134 4.72 8.80 6.12
CA LEU A 134 3.46 8.70 5.44
C LEU A 134 3.65 9.10 3.97
N PHE A 135 3.68 8.12 3.06
CA PHE A 135 3.55 8.40 1.64
C PHE A 135 2.11 8.80 1.33
N ASN A 136 1.93 10.04 1.00
CA ASN A 136 0.67 10.57 0.52
C ASN A 136 0.89 11.33 -0.79
N ARG A 137 -0.18 11.85 -1.39
CA ARG A 137 -0.10 12.61 -2.65
C ARG A 137 0.68 13.93 -2.53
N THR A 138 0.94 14.37 -1.30
CA THR A 138 1.60 15.64 -1.00
C THR A 138 3.02 15.45 -0.46
N THR A 139 3.53 14.22 -0.39
CA THR A 139 4.91 13.99 0.02
C THR A 139 5.84 14.68 -0.96
N GLY A 140 6.46 15.77 -0.52
CA GLY A 140 7.37 16.58 -1.32
C GLY A 140 8.78 16.01 -1.37
N VAL A 141 9.59 16.52 -2.28
CA VAL A 141 10.99 16.13 -2.43
C VAL A 141 11.80 16.40 -1.16
N GLU A 142 11.58 17.53 -0.48
CA GLU A 142 12.27 17.89 0.76
C GLU A 142 12.01 16.87 1.87
N GLY A 143 10.78 16.37 1.97
CA GLY A 143 10.42 15.34 2.94
C GLY A 143 11.18 14.04 2.71
N VAL A 144 11.38 13.64 1.44
CA VAL A 144 12.16 12.44 1.11
C VAL A 144 13.65 12.68 1.28
N LEU A 145 14.18 13.85 0.87
CA LEU A 145 15.58 14.22 1.05
C LEU A 145 15.98 14.27 2.53
N SER A 146 15.08 14.75 3.41
CA SER A 146 15.32 14.78 4.86
C SER A 146 15.46 13.40 5.50
N LEU A 147 15.07 12.33 4.80
CA LEU A 147 15.31 10.96 5.26
C LEU A 147 16.77 10.54 5.09
N GLU A 148 17.56 11.25 4.25
CA GLU A 148 18.98 10.97 4.01
C GLU A 148 19.25 9.55 3.47
N GLY A 149 18.34 9.04 2.62
CA GLY A 149 18.51 7.77 1.94
C GLY A 149 19.58 7.85 0.85
N THR A 150 20.06 6.70 0.38
CA THR A 150 21.02 6.62 -0.75
C THR A 150 20.35 6.15 -2.04
N LEU A 151 19.14 5.57 -1.93
CA LEU A 151 18.32 5.13 -3.04
C LEU A 151 16.85 5.29 -2.68
N PHE A 152 16.08 5.95 -3.54
CA PHE A 152 14.64 5.92 -3.51
C PHE A 152 14.10 4.84 -4.47
N LEU A 153 13.34 3.87 -3.94
CA LEU A 153 12.60 2.88 -4.74
C LEU A 153 11.10 3.18 -4.66
N GLY A 154 10.59 3.89 -5.66
CA GLY A 154 9.16 4.15 -5.81
C GLY A 154 8.43 2.92 -6.35
N ASN A 155 7.18 2.76 -5.98
CA ASN A 155 6.36 1.61 -6.40
C ASN A 155 5.09 2.01 -7.17
N SER A 156 5.04 3.21 -7.75
CA SER A 156 3.86 3.63 -8.52
C SER A 156 4.23 4.74 -9.50
N LEU A 157 4.03 4.50 -10.77
CA LEU A 157 4.23 5.51 -11.82
C LEU A 157 3.40 6.76 -11.53
N ARG A 158 2.14 6.59 -11.19
CA ARG A 158 1.22 7.72 -10.97
C ARG A 158 1.60 8.59 -9.76
N ARG A 159 2.21 8.02 -8.72
CA ARG A 159 2.52 8.73 -7.47
C ARG A 159 3.98 9.19 -7.40
N HIS A 160 4.88 8.43 -7.99
CA HIS A 160 6.31 8.59 -7.73
C HIS A 160 7.13 9.11 -8.90
N THR A 161 6.60 9.18 -10.13
CA THR A 161 7.34 9.69 -11.30
C THR A 161 7.83 11.12 -11.08
N GLU A 162 6.94 12.05 -10.73
CA GLU A 162 7.33 13.44 -10.51
C GLU A 162 8.25 13.62 -9.30
N LEU A 163 8.07 12.81 -8.25
CA LEU A 163 8.95 12.81 -7.09
C LEU A 163 10.35 12.32 -7.48
N ALA A 164 10.43 11.17 -8.18
CA ALA A 164 11.70 10.60 -8.63
C ALA A 164 12.47 11.55 -9.56
N LYS A 165 11.79 12.23 -10.48
CA LYS A 165 12.38 13.25 -11.34
C LYS A 165 13.04 14.37 -10.53
N LYS A 166 12.35 14.87 -9.50
CA LYS A 166 12.88 15.92 -8.62
C LYS A 166 14.04 15.42 -7.76
N LEU A 167 13.97 14.19 -7.24
CA LEU A 167 15.08 13.57 -6.49
C LEU A 167 16.33 13.43 -7.36
N ARG A 168 16.17 12.93 -8.59
CA ARG A 168 17.29 12.86 -9.58
C ARG A 168 17.83 14.24 -9.91
N GLY A 169 16.99 15.26 -10.02
CA GLY A 169 17.40 16.65 -10.19
C GLY A 169 18.21 17.20 -8.99
N ALA A 170 18.03 16.66 -7.80
CA ALA A 170 18.81 16.95 -6.61
C ALA A 170 20.08 16.07 -6.47
N GLY A 171 20.34 15.17 -7.43
CA GLY A 171 21.51 14.29 -7.43
C GLY A 171 21.30 12.93 -6.76
N GLU A 172 20.09 12.62 -6.32
CA GLU A 172 19.76 11.36 -5.65
C GLU A 172 19.38 10.26 -6.64
N ALA A 173 19.79 9.02 -6.35
CA ALA A 173 19.32 7.88 -7.12
C ALA A 173 17.85 7.59 -6.80
N ALA A 174 17.00 7.61 -7.84
CA ALA A 174 15.57 7.34 -7.68
C ALA A 174 15.06 6.49 -8.84
N VAL A 175 14.61 5.28 -8.52
CA VAL A 175 14.04 4.30 -9.45
C VAL A 175 12.57 4.13 -9.13
N VAL A 176 11.72 4.18 -10.14
CA VAL A 176 10.28 3.92 -10.01
C VAL A 176 9.98 2.57 -10.64
N ILE A 177 9.27 1.74 -9.92
CA ILE A 177 8.79 0.44 -10.35
C ILE A 177 7.27 0.54 -10.51
N ASP A 178 6.73 0.10 -11.62
CA ASP A 178 5.28 0.11 -11.88
C ASP A 178 4.55 -0.86 -10.94
N ASP A 179 3.54 -0.38 -10.24
CA ASP A 179 2.72 -1.18 -9.33
C ASP A 179 1.77 -2.15 -10.06
N LEU A 180 1.47 -1.90 -11.34
CA LEU A 180 0.53 -2.71 -12.14
C LEU A 180 1.18 -3.86 -12.91
N GLN A 181 2.51 -3.93 -12.95
CA GLN A 181 3.22 -4.98 -13.66
C GLN A 181 3.12 -6.34 -12.96
N PRO A 182 3.34 -7.45 -13.69
CA PRO A 182 3.39 -8.79 -13.10
C PRO A 182 4.42 -8.91 -11.99
N ALA A 183 4.10 -9.71 -10.97
CA ALA A 183 4.99 -9.92 -9.82
C ALA A 183 6.42 -10.39 -10.19
N PRO A 184 6.61 -11.36 -11.14
CA PRO A 184 7.96 -11.76 -11.55
C PRO A 184 8.78 -10.62 -12.15
N ASP A 185 8.16 -9.73 -12.94
CA ASP A 185 8.86 -8.60 -13.56
C ASP A 185 9.27 -7.55 -12.52
N LYS A 186 8.41 -7.31 -11.54
CA LYS A 186 8.75 -6.46 -10.39
C LYS A 186 9.93 -7.02 -9.60
N VAL A 187 9.95 -8.32 -9.33
CA VAL A 187 11.06 -8.99 -8.64
C VAL A 187 12.38 -8.77 -9.40
N ARG A 188 12.39 -8.98 -10.73
CA ARG A 188 13.58 -8.75 -11.57
C ARG A 188 14.08 -7.32 -11.48
N LYS A 189 13.18 -6.34 -11.60
CA LYS A 189 13.54 -4.92 -11.64
C LYS A 189 14.06 -4.42 -10.30
N VAL A 190 13.41 -4.80 -9.20
CA VAL A 190 13.91 -4.45 -7.85
C VAL A 190 15.29 -5.05 -7.63
N ALA A 191 15.49 -6.32 -7.94
CA ALA A 191 16.78 -6.98 -7.79
C ALA A 191 17.86 -6.37 -8.68
N ALA A 192 17.52 -6.00 -9.92
CA ALA A 192 18.46 -5.30 -10.81
C ALA A 192 18.89 -3.95 -10.23
N ALA A 193 17.95 -3.17 -9.69
CA ALA A 193 18.24 -1.88 -9.05
C ALA A 193 19.13 -2.02 -7.81
N LEU A 194 19.14 -3.19 -7.18
CA LEU A 194 19.98 -3.49 -6.01
C LEU A 194 21.30 -4.19 -6.39
N GLY A 195 21.61 -4.36 -7.68
CA GLY A 195 22.85 -5.01 -8.13
C GLY A 195 22.90 -6.51 -7.88
N VAL A 196 21.76 -7.19 -7.77
CA VAL A 196 21.63 -8.65 -7.52
C VAL A 196 20.72 -9.32 -8.56
N ALA A 197 20.83 -8.92 -9.82
CA ALA A 197 19.94 -9.31 -10.92
C ALA A 197 19.81 -10.84 -11.08
N THR A 198 20.91 -11.61 -10.94
CA THR A 198 20.90 -13.09 -11.06
C THR A 198 20.01 -13.74 -10.01
N ALA A 199 20.08 -13.28 -8.76
CA ALA A 199 19.21 -13.77 -7.69
C ALA A 199 17.75 -13.35 -7.95
N GLY A 200 17.53 -12.13 -8.45
CA GLY A 200 16.22 -11.66 -8.87
C GLY A 200 15.57 -12.53 -9.94
N GLU A 201 16.34 -12.97 -10.95
CA GLU A 201 15.84 -13.89 -11.97
C GLU A 201 15.46 -15.25 -11.40
N ALA A 202 16.25 -15.78 -10.49
CA ALA A 202 15.95 -17.06 -9.81
C ALA A 202 14.65 -16.95 -8.98
N LEU A 203 14.47 -15.88 -8.21
CA LEU A 203 13.23 -15.64 -7.46
C LEU A 203 12.03 -15.43 -8.38
N ALA A 204 12.19 -14.64 -9.44
CA ALA A 204 11.12 -14.38 -10.42
C ALA A 204 10.64 -15.65 -11.11
N THR A 205 11.57 -16.54 -11.47
CA THR A 205 11.26 -17.86 -12.03
C THR A 205 10.45 -18.72 -11.06
N GLN A 206 10.79 -18.72 -9.78
CA GLN A 206 10.05 -19.46 -8.75
C GLN A 206 8.63 -18.87 -8.57
N VAL A 207 8.51 -17.55 -8.51
CA VAL A 207 7.19 -16.86 -8.44
C VAL A 207 6.33 -17.22 -9.65
N GLN A 208 6.90 -17.19 -10.87
CA GLN A 208 6.19 -17.57 -12.09
C GLN A 208 5.72 -19.02 -12.03
N ALA A 209 6.58 -19.95 -11.63
CA ALA A 209 6.22 -21.37 -11.50
C ALA A 209 5.06 -21.59 -10.51
N GLN A 210 5.00 -20.82 -9.43
CA GLN A 210 3.90 -20.88 -8.48
C GLN A 210 2.60 -20.27 -9.06
N LEU A 211 2.69 -19.18 -9.83
CA LEU A 211 1.53 -18.63 -10.54
C LEU A 211 0.97 -19.62 -11.56
N ASP A 212 1.86 -20.30 -12.30
CA ASP A 212 1.47 -21.34 -13.26
C ASP A 212 0.83 -22.54 -12.57
N GLU A 213 1.33 -22.92 -11.39
CA GLU A 213 0.72 -23.96 -10.54
C GLU A 213 -0.71 -23.57 -10.13
N ALA A 214 -0.91 -22.32 -9.66
CA ALA A 214 -2.23 -21.82 -9.28
C ALA A 214 -3.20 -21.87 -10.47
N ALA A 215 -2.75 -21.43 -11.65
CA ALA A 215 -3.56 -21.49 -12.89
C ALA A 215 -3.93 -22.92 -13.28
N ARG A 216 -3.00 -23.90 -13.12
CA ARG A 216 -3.28 -25.32 -13.37
C ARG A 216 -4.32 -25.90 -12.40
N ILE A 217 -4.24 -25.53 -11.11
CA ILE A 217 -5.23 -25.93 -10.10
C ILE A 217 -6.61 -25.35 -10.47
N ALA A 218 -6.65 -24.07 -10.81
CA ALA A 218 -7.87 -23.40 -11.22
C ALA A 218 -8.51 -24.04 -12.47
N ALA A 219 -7.70 -24.34 -13.49
CA ALA A 219 -8.16 -24.98 -14.73
C ALA A 219 -8.70 -26.41 -14.52
N ALA A 220 -8.20 -27.12 -13.51
CA ALA A 220 -8.69 -28.45 -13.16
C ALA A 220 -9.97 -28.42 -12.29
N SER A 221 -10.29 -27.25 -11.69
CA SER A 221 -11.48 -27.08 -10.85
C SER A 221 -12.75 -26.96 -11.72
N LYS A 222 -13.85 -27.50 -11.20
CA LYS A 222 -15.20 -27.33 -11.74
C LYS A 222 -16.01 -26.25 -11.02
N VAL A 223 -15.44 -25.68 -9.94
CA VAL A 223 -16.11 -24.65 -9.12
C VAL A 223 -15.37 -23.33 -9.32
N HIS A 224 -16.14 -22.26 -9.51
CA HIS A 224 -15.64 -20.88 -9.70
C HIS A 224 -16.38 -19.96 -8.72
N PRO A 225 -16.02 -20.00 -7.44
CA PRO A 225 -16.76 -19.29 -6.41
C PRO A 225 -16.68 -17.77 -6.60
N ARG A 226 -17.74 -17.07 -6.22
CA ARG A 226 -17.82 -15.62 -6.24
C ARG A 226 -17.06 -15.04 -5.04
N VAL A 227 -16.00 -14.30 -5.30
CA VAL A 227 -15.09 -13.79 -4.27
C VAL A 227 -15.16 -12.27 -4.21
N ILE A 228 -15.35 -11.74 -3.02
CA ILE A 228 -15.19 -10.31 -2.74
C ILE A 228 -13.93 -10.08 -1.90
N HIS A 229 -13.01 -9.26 -2.38
CA HIS A 229 -11.89 -8.80 -1.56
C HIS A 229 -12.21 -7.42 -1.02
N LEU A 230 -12.24 -7.31 0.31
CA LEU A 230 -12.48 -6.07 1.04
C LEU A 230 -11.18 -5.46 1.53
N SER A 231 -11.01 -4.16 1.31
CA SER A 231 -9.84 -3.41 1.72
C SER A 231 -10.21 -2.09 2.37
N ALA A 232 -9.43 -1.66 3.35
CA ALA A 232 -9.56 -0.37 4.05
C ALA A 232 -8.71 0.74 3.38
N THR A 233 -8.49 0.69 2.06
CA THR A 233 -7.64 1.63 1.33
C THR A 233 -8.32 2.90 0.87
N GLY A 234 -9.62 3.04 1.06
CA GLY A 234 -10.36 4.26 0.77
C GLY A 234 -9.89 5.45 1.61
N ALA A 235 -10.28 6.66 1.22
CA ALA A 235 -9.94 7.88 1.96
C ALA A 235 -10.41 7.77 3.42
N GLY A 236 -9.50 8.02 4.37
CA GLY A 236 -9.79 7.87 5.80
C GLY A 236 -10.00 6.43 6.27
N GLY A 237 -9.56 5.42 5.51
CA GLY A 237 -9.78 4.01 5.83
C GLY A 237 -11.15 3.49 5.39
N ALA A 238 -11.84 4.21 4.49
CA ALA A 238 -13.13 3.78 3.98
C ALA A 238 -13.02 2.41 3.28
N PRO A 239 -14.05 1.55 3.45
CA PRO A 239 -14.06 0.23 2.83
C PRO A 239 -14.16 0.33 1.31
N THR A 240 -13.38 -0.49 0.62
CA THR A 240 -13.35 -0.62 -0.84
C THR A 240 -13.31 -2.08 -1.24
N VAL A 241 -13.69 -2.37 -2.48
CA VAL A 241 -13.54 -3.69 -3.10
C VAL A 241 -12.48 -3.66 -4.17
N ALA A 242 -11.77 -4.76 -4.34
CA ALA A 242 -10.74 -4.93 -5.35
C ALA A 242 -11.33 -5.21 -6.72
N GLY A 243 -10.90 -4.47 -7.73
CA GLY A 243 -11.34 -4.60 -9.10
C GLY A 243 -10.34 -5.31 -10.02
N ALA A 244 -10.60 -5.24 -11.32
CA ALA A 244 -9.90 -5.98 -12.38
C ALA A 244 -8.38 -5.73 -12.45
N ASP A 245 -7.96 -4.46 -12.25
CA ASP A 245 -6.55 -4.05 -12.39
C ASP A 245 -5.76 -4.19 -11.10
N SER A 246 -6.45 -4.42 -9.96
CA SER A 246 -5.76 -4.62 -8.67
C SER A 246 -5.00 -5.95 -8.65
N ALA A 247 -3.90 -6.01 -7.91
CA ALA A 247 -3.13 -7.23 -7.73
C ALA A 247 -4.00 -8.38 -7.18
N SER A 248 -4.83 -8.10 -6.18
CA SER A 248 -5.74 -9.09 -5.60
C SER A 248 -6.85 -9.52 -6.56
N GLY A 249 -7.40 -8.61 -7.37
CA GLY A 249 -8.41 -8.96 -8.38
C GLY A 249 -7.85 -9.90 -9.45
N LYS A 250 -6.65 -9.61 -9.95
CA LYS A 250 -5.92 -10.49 -10.89
C LYS A 250 -5.62 -11.85 -10.26
N LEU A 251 -5.21 -11.86 -8.99
CA LEU A 251 -4.88 -13.09 -8.27
C LEU A 251 -6.12 -13.95 -8.00
N ILE A 252 -7.26 -13.35 -7.66
CA ILE A 252 -8.54 -14.06 -7.51
C ILE A 252 -8.92 -14.75 -8.83
N GLY A 253 -8.84 -14.05 -9.95
CA GLY A 253 -9.13 -14.63 -11.28
C GLY A 253 -8.17 -15.75 -11.65
N LEU A 254 -6.86 -15.56 -11.43
CA LEU A 254 -5.84 -16.58 -11.66
C LEU A 254 -6.08 -17.85 -10.83
N ALA A 255 -6.55 -17.68 -9.59
CA ALA A 255 -6.86 -18.77 -8.68
C ALA A 255 -8.21 -19.47 -8.96
N GLY A 256 -8.94 -19.05 -10.00
CA GLY A 256 -10.20 -19.66 -10.42
C GLY A 256 -11.47 -19.09 -9.75
N GLY A 257 -11.34 -18.01 -8.99
CA GLY A 257 -12.47 -17.28 -8.43
C GLY A 257 -13.06 -16.24 -9.38
N VAL A 258 -14.35 -15.95 -9.24
CA VAL A 258 -15.01 -14.82 -9.92
C VAL A 258 -14.90 -13.59 -9.01
N ASN A 259 -14.08 -12.60 -9.44
CA ASN A 259 -13.92 -11.37 -8.66
C ASN A 259 -15.11 -10.44 -8.82
N ILE A 260 -15.87 -10.25 -7.76
CA ILE A 260 -17.08 -9.42 -7.71
C ILE A 260 -16.78 -7.96 -8.09
N GLY A 261 -15.65 -7.41 -7.67
CA GLY A 261 -15.29 -6.05 -8.06
C GLY A 261 -15.09 -5.91 -9.57
N THR A 262 -14.55 -6.92 -10.25
CA THR A 262 -14.43 -6.95 -11.72
C THR A 262 -15.81 -6.94 -12.39
N GLU A 263 -16.74 -7.79 -11.93
CA GLU A 263 -18.10 -7.83 -12.45
C GLU A 263 -18.87 -6.53 -12.21
N ALA A 264 -18.58 -5.85 -11.08
CA ALA A 264 -19.14 -4.54 -10.77
C ALA A 264 -18.47 -3.37 -11.53
N GLY A 265 -17.55 -3.64 -12.47
CA GLY A 265 -16.87 -2.63 -13.26
C GLY A 265 -15.84 -1.81 -12.50
N VAL A 266 -15.37 -2.29 -11.34
CA VAL A 266 -14.30 -1.66 -10.58
C VAL A 266 -12.98 -1.94 -11.26
N ALA A 267 -12.23 -0.89 -11.63
CA ALA A 267 -10.89 -1.05 -12.21
C ALA A 267 -9.86 -1.43 -11.14
N ASN A 268 -9.62 -0.58 -10.15
CA ASN A 268 -8.61 -0.85 -9.11
C ASN A 268 -9.27 -1.11 -7.75
N TYR A 269 -9.44 -0.07 -6.91
CA TYR A 269 -10.19 -0.15 -5.65
C TYR A 269 -11.26 0.94 -5.63
N SER A 270 -12.50 0.58 -5.33
CA SER A 270 -13.61 1.51 -5.22
C SER A 270 -14.63 1.03 -4.18
N ALA A 271 -15.41 1.96 -3.66
CA ALA A 271 -16.56 1.61 -2.82
C ALA A 271 -17.61 0.87 -3.65
N LEU A 272 -18.22 -0.13 -3.05
CA LEU A 272 -19.43 -0.78 -3.57
C LEU A 272 -20.57 -0.53 -2.59
N SER A 273 -21.79 -0.28 -3.09
CA SER A 273 -22.92 -0.08 -2.21
C SER A 273 -23.32 -1.38 -1.49
N ASN A 274 -24.00 -1.24 -0.37
CA ASN A 274 -24.50 -2.40 0.38
C ASN A 274 -25.44 -3.27 -0.47
N GLU A 275 -26.30 -2.65 -1.30
CA GLU A 275 -27.18 -3.35 -2.23
C GLU A 275 -26.37 -4.09 -3.30
N GLY A 276 -25.31 -3.45 -3.82
CA GLY A 276 -24.40 -4.06 -4.78
C GLY A 276 -23.69 -5.27 -4.22
N VAL A 277 -23.28 -5.24 -2.95
CA VAL A 277 -22.67 -6.39 -2.25
C VAL A 277 -23.65 -7.56 -2.11
N VAL A 278 -24.91 -7.28 -1.73
CA VAL A 278 -25.95 -8.34 -1.60
C VAL A 278 -26.28 -8.92 -2.97
N ALA A 279 -26.51 -8.08 -3.97
CA ALA A 279 -26.84 -8.51 -5.33
C ALA A 279 -25.71 -9.35 -5.96
N ALA A 280 -24.47 -9.03 -5.63
CA ALA A 280 -23.31 -9.79 -6.08
C ALA A 280 -23.18 -11.17 -5.41
N ALA A 281 -23.87 -11.41 -4.31
CA ALA A 281 -23.94 -12.70 -3.60
C ALA A 281 -22.58 -13.40 -3.44
N PRO A 282 -21.58 -12.79 -2.76
CA PRO A 282 -20.28 -13.41 -2.54
C PRO A 282 -20.43 -14.74 -1.78
N GLU A 283 -19.63 -15.72 -2.20
CA GLU A 283 -19.48 -17.01 -1.56
C GLU A 283 -18.26 -17.07 -0.65
N VAL A 284 -17.29 -16.19 -0.90
CA VAL A 284 -16.06 -16.02 -0.11
C VAL A 284 -15.80 -14.55 0.11
N ILE A 285 -15.51 -14.16 1.34
CA ILE A 285 -14.96 -12.85 1.69
C ILE A 285 -13.46 -13.01 1.91
N LEU A 286 -12.65 -12.27 1.13
CA LEU A 286 -11.22 -12.13 1.36
C LEU A 286 -10.94 -10.81 2.05
N VAL A 287 -10.01 -10.82 2.99
CA VAL A 287 -9.45 -9.64 3.65
C VAL A 287 -7.99 -9.91 3.96
N THR A 288 -7.15 -8.87 4.00
CA THR A 288 -5.78 -9.08 4.47
C THR A 288 -5.66 -8.88 5.97
N ASP A 289 -4.57 -9.38 6.57
CA ASP A 289 -4.27 -9.18 7.99
C ASP A 289 -4.28 -7.69 8.35
N ASN A 290 -3.65 -6.85 7.52
CA ASN A 290 -3.58 -5.42 7.74
C ASN A 290 -4.94 -4.74 7.54
N ASP A 291 -5.69 -5.08 6.49
CA ASP A 291 -7.04 -4.54 6.29
C ASP A 291 -7.97 -4.93 7.44
N LEU A 292 -7.87 -6.16 7.95
CA LEU A 292 -8.67 -6.61 9.09
C LEU A 292 -8.35 -5.77 10.34
N GLN A 293 -7.08 -5.47 10.60
CA GLN A 293 -6.69 -4.56 11.68
C GLN A 293 -7.24 -3.15 11.46
N LEU A 294 -7.16 -2.63 10.22
CA LEU A 294 -7.66 -1.29 9.89
C LEU A 294 -9.18 -1.19 10.01
N PHE A 295 -9.92 -2.24 9.73
CA PHE A 295 -11.35 -2.33 10.02
C PHE A 295 -11.66 -2.36 11.52
N GLY A 296 -10.70 -2.70 12.36
CA GLY A 296 -10.91 -2.91 13.81
C GLY A 296 -11.34 -4.34 14.15
N GLY A 297 -10.84 -5.31 13.39
CA GLY A 297 -11.12 -6.72 13.56
C GLY A 297 -12.49 -7.15 13.00
N GLU A 298 -12.98 -8.28 13.49
CA GLU A 298 -14.27 -8.85 13.05
C GLU A 298 -15.44 -7.88 13.14
N ALA A 299 -15.60 -7.24 14.31
CA ALA A 299 -16.71 -6.32 14.54
C ALA A 299 -16.70 -5.14 13.56
N GLY A 300 -15.51 -4.62 13.26
CA GLY A 300 -15.32 -3.52 12.32
C GLY A 300 -15.58 -3.95 10.88
N LEU A 301 -15.18 -5.15 10.48
CA LEU A 301 -15.46 -5.70 9.14
C LEU A 301 -16.98 -5.78 8.91
N TRP A 302 -17.72 -6.37 9.85
CA TRP A 302 -19.18 -6.46 9.76
C TRP A 302 -19.87 -5.10 9.83
N LYS A 303 -19.28 -4.12 10.53
CA LYS A 303 -19.78 -2.75 10.58
C LYS A 303 -19.56 -2.02 9.25
N ALA A 304 -18.43 -2.27 8.58
CA ALA A 304 -18.09 -1.66 7.29
C ALA A 304 -19.09 -2.05 6.19
N TYR A 305 -19.53 -3.32 6.18
CA TYR A 305 -20.53 -3.85 5.25
C TYR A 305 -21.56 -4.71 5.99
N PRO A 306 -22.57 -4.12 6.63
CA PRO A 306 -23.55 -4.87 7.44
C PRO A 306 -24.31 -5.93 6.64
N THR A 307 -24.53 -5.67 5.36
CA THR A 307 -25.27 -6.54 4.45
C THR A 307 -24.50 -7.78 4.02
N LEU A 308 -23.19 -7.85 4.24
CA LEU A 308 -22.40 -9.07 3.99
C LEU A 308 -22.94 -10.29 4.74
N LYS A 309 -23.53 -10.10 5.93
CA LYS A 309 -24.15 -11.19 6.70
C LYS A 309 -25.34 -11.85 5.99
N GLN A 310 -25.94 -11.16 5.02
CA GLN A 310 -27.07 -11.65 4.22
C GLN A 310 -26.62 -12.40 2.97
N THR A 311 -25.32 -12.42 2.67
CA THR A 311 -24.74 -13.11 1.52
C THR A 311 -24.42 -14.57 1.85
N PRO A 312 -24.25 -15.45 0.84
CA PRO A 312 -23.79 -16.82 1.05
C PRO A 312 -22.52 -16.93 1.89
N ALA A 313 -21.54 -16.04 1.66
CA ALA A 313 -20.33 -15.99 2.45
C ALA A 313 -20.58 -15.63 3.91
N GLY A 314 -21.42 -14.62 4.16
CA GLY A 314 -21.77 -14.18 5.52
C GLY A 314 -22.58 -15.23 6.28
N ALA A 315 -23.56 -15.84 5.64
CA ALA A 315 -24.36 -16.92 6.23
C ALA A 315 -23.52 -18.15 6.61
N ALA A 316 -22.51 -18.47 5.78
CA ALA A 316 -21.55 -19.55 6.04
C ALA A 316 -20.39 -19.12 6.95
N ASN A 317 -20.34 -17.85 7.40
CA ASN A 317 -19.22 -17.22 8.09
C ASN A 317 -17.87 -17.47 7.39
N ARG A 318 -17.86 -17.47 6.05
CA ARG A 318 -16.71 -17.82 5.21
C ARG A 318 -15.90 -16.58 4.91
N VAL A 319 -15.01 -16.25 5.84
CA VAL A 319 -14.04 -15.16 5.72
C VAL A 319 -12.64 -15.74 5.73
N TRP A 320 -11.87 -15.45 4.68
CA TRP A 320 -10.49 -15.87 4.56
C TRP A 320 -9.57 -14.68 4.72
N VAL A 321 -8.62 -14.81 5.65
CA VAL A 321 -7.63 -13.79 5.95
C VAL A 321 -6.30 -14.20 5.32
N MET A 322 -5.70 -13.32 4.53
CA MET A 322 -4.44 -13.60 3.84
C MET A 322 -3.36 -12.56 4.20
N PRO A 323 -2.07 -12.94 4.18
CA PRO A 323 -1.00 -11.96 4.30
C PRO A 323 -1.06 -10.92 3.17
N ASP A 324 -0.86 -9.64 3.49
CA ASP A 324 -0.88 -8.54 2.51
C ASP A 324 0.07 -8.76 1.35
N VAL A 325 1.30 -9.21 1.65
CA VAL A 325 2.34 -9.48 0.66
C VAL A 325 2.02 -10.64 -0.28
N GLN A 326 1.03 -11.47 0.06
CA GLN A 326 0.58 -12.60 -0.76
C GLN A 326 -0.67 -12.29 -1.59
N LEU A 327 -1.48 -11.31 -1.17
CA LEU A 327 -2.73 -10.98 -1.84
C LEU A 327 -2.70 -9.62 -2.55
N LYS A 328 -2.24 -8.56 -1.87
CA LYS A 328 -2.34 -7.16 -2.36
C LYS A 328 -1.07 -6.66 -3.04
N ALA A 329 0.08 -7.17 -2.64
CA ALA A 329 1.36 -6.76 -3.19
C ALA A 329 1.70 -7.65 -4.38
N ALA A 330 1.61 -7.16 -5.61
CA ALA A 330 2.15 -7.90 -6.77
C ALA A 330 3.67 -8.05 -6.59
N SER A 331 4.12 -9.06 -5.86
CA SER A 331 5.49 -9.22 -5.37
C SER A 331 5.86 -10.70 -5.19
N VAL A 332 6.97 -10.96 -4.54
CA VAL A 332 7.52 -12.30 -4.30
C VAL A 332 6.54 -13.27 -3.63
N GLY A 333 5.63 -12.78 -2.78
CA GLY A 333 4.62 -13.60 -2.11
C GLY A 333 3.41 -13.97 -2.97
N SER A 334 3.23 -13.34 -4.13
CA SER A 334 2.02 -13.52 -4.94
C SER A 334 1.84 -14.94 -5.45
N GLY A 335 2.92 -15.61 -5.82
CA GLY A 335 2.86 -16.99 -6.32
C GLY A 335 2.35 -17.97 -5.27
N SER A 336 2.94 -17.95 -4.07
CA SER A 336 2.53 -18.80 -2.96
C SER A 336 1.11 -18.50 -2.49
N GLY A 337 0.73 -17.21 -2.44
CA GLY A 337 -0.64 -16.79 -2.15
C GLY A 337 -1.65 -17.29 -3.18
N ALA A 338 -1.31 -17.21 -4.47
CA ALA A 338 -2.16 -17.72 -5.56
C ALA A 338 -2.40 -19.24 -5.44
N VAL A 339 -1.35 -20.02 -5.16
CA VAL A 339 -1.46 -21.48 -4.96
C VAL A 339 -2.38 -21.79 -3.78
N ALA A 340 -2.19 -21.09 -2.64
CA ALA A 340 -3.02 -21.31 -1.47
C ALA A 340 -4.49 -20.98 -1.77
N LEU A 341 -4.74 -19.85 -2.43
CA LEU A 341 -6.09 -19.42 -2.80
C LEU A 341 -6.73 -20.41 -3.79
N ALA A 342 -6.02 -20.83 -4.84
CA ALA A 342 -6.54 -21.77 -5.83
C ALA A 342 -6.93 -23.12 -5.19
N LYS A 343 -6.10 -23.65 -4.29
CA LYS A 343 -6.42 -24.89 -3.54
C LYS A 343 -7.65 -24.71 -2.67
N ALA A 344 -7.78 -23.59 -1.97
CA ALA A 344 -8.91 -23.33 -1.09
C ALA A 344 -10.22 -23.14 -1.88
N LEU A 345 -10.17 -22.43 -3.01
CA LEU A 345 -11.34 -22.25 -3.88
C LEU A 345 -11.78 -23.58 -4.50
N ALA A 346 -10.85 -24.37 -5.02
CA ALA A 346 -11.12 -25.68 -5.62
C ALA A 346 -11.69 -26.71 -4.63
N ALA A 347 -11.46 -26.54 -3.32
CA ALA A 347 -11.96 -27.41 -2.26
C ALA A 347 -13.40 -27.06 -1.81
N LEU A 348 -13.97 -25.97 -2.30
CA LEU A 348 -15.34 -25.62 -1.98
C LEU A 348 -16.32 -26.59 -2.62
N PRO A 349 -17.44 -26.91 -1.95
CA PRO A 349 -18.48 -27.74 -2.54
C PRO A 349 -19.05 -27.05 -3.79
N SER A 350 -19.42 -27.84 -4.79
CA SER A 350 -20.19 -27.33 -5.93
C SER A 350 -21.53 -26.77 -5.43
N PRO A 351 -22.01 -25.67 -5.98
CA PRO A 351 -23.29 -25.05 -5.58
C PRO A 351 -24.49 -25.96 -5.79
#